data_22b1efd648b103d89072310e21fbfbb4
#
_entry.id   22b1efd648b103d89072310e21fbfbb4
#
_cell.length_a   1.000
_cell.length_b   1.000
_cell.length_c   1.000
_cell.angle_alpha   90.00
_cell.angle_beta   90.00
_cell.angle_gamma   90.00
#
_symmetry.space_group_name_H-M   'P 1'
#
loop_
_entity.id
_entity.type
_entity.pdbx_description
1 polymer ?
#
loop_
_entity_poly.entity_id
_entity_poly.type
_entity_poly.pdbx_seq_one_letter_code
_entity_poly.pdbx_strand_id
1 'polypeptide(L)'
;RDPFNADWYRGDGWQIAQCLIAIGSGGIFGNGLFGDRYYSVPNAHNDFILSWIGNSAGFVGCCVVLGVLFALVVKTFATGARSEDLLGSYICAGIGGALMAQIAVNVGMNLRVLPVIGVTLPFYSAGGSSVLMLYICVGLVLSVYMHNTKSLFG
;
A
#
# COMPACT_ATOMS: atom_id res chain seq x y z
N ARG A 1 -12.37 10.75 -23.51
CA ARG A 1 -11.23 11.62 -23.16
C ARG A 1 -10.07 11.20 -24.04
N ASP A 2 -9.58 12.12 -24.83
CA ASP A 2 -8.59 11.86 -25.87
C ASP A 2 -7.22 11.62 -25.21
N PRO A 3 -6.63 10.42 -25.29
CA PRO A 3 -5.36 10.10 -24.63
C PRO A 3 -4.15 10.83 -25.25
N PHE A 4 -4.38 11.57 -26.33
CA PHE A 4 -3.34 12.28 -27.10
C PHE A 4 -3.41 13.80 -26.97
N ASN A 5 -4.22 14.35 -26.04
CA ASN A 5 -4.30 15.78 -25.82
C ASN A 5 -3.05 16.27 -25.10
N ALA A 6 -2.30 17.21 -25.69
CA ALA A 6 -1.04 17.74 -25.19
C ALA A 6 -1.14 18.34 -23.77
N ASP A 7 -2.28 18.86 -23.38
CA ASP A 7 -2.54 19.42 -22.05
C ASP A 7 -2.68 18.32 -20.98
N TRP A 8 -3.13 17.13 -21.35
CA TRP A 8 -3.19 15.97 -20.46
C TRP A 8 -1.78 15.45 -20.14
N TYR A 9 -0.84 15.51 -21.11
CA TYR A 9 0.56 15.12 -20.93
C TYR A 9 1.37 16.12 -20.08
N ARG A 10 0.89 17.32 -19.83
CA ARG A 10 1.57 18.34 -19.01
C ARG A 10 1.20 18.32 -17.52
N GLY A 11 0.20 17.53 -17.12
CA GLY A 11 -0.30 17.42 -15.75
C GLY A 11 -0.23 15.99 -15.19
N ASP A 12 -1.24 15.63 -14.40
CA ASP A 12 -1.36 14.33 -13.71
C ASP A 12 -1.29 13.13 -14.66
N GLY A 13 -1.68 13.31 -15.93
CA GLY A 13 -1.61 12.27 -16.95
C GLY A 13 -0.19 11.82 -17.31
N TRP A 14 0.78 12.74 -17.27
CA TRP A 14 2.18 12.42 -17.51
C TRP A 14 2.76 11.54 -16.37
N GLN A 15 2.43 11.86 -15.12
CA GLN A 15 2.88 11.08 -13.96
C GLN A 15 2.33 9.65 -14.01
N ILE A 16 1.05 9.50 -14.33
CA ILE A 16 0.40 8.18 -14.47
C ILE A 16 1.01 7.38 -15.62
N ALA A 17 1.30 8.03 -16.77
CA ALA A 17 1.95 7.37 -17.89
C ALA A 17 3.35 6.86 -17.51
N GLN A 18 4.13 7.66 -16.78
CA GLN A 18 5.44 7.26 -16.28
C GLN A 18 5.36 6.09 -15.28
N CYS A 19 4.34 6.06 -14.41
CA CYS A 19 4.12 4.93 -13.51
C CYS A 19 3.85 3.62 -14.25
N LEU A 20 3.01 3.66 -15.29
CA LEU A 20 2.72 2.47 -16.11
C LEU A 20 3.94 2.00 -16.90
N ILE A 21 4.71 2.94 -17.46
CA ILE A 21 5.97 2.61 -18.15
C ILE A 21 6.97 2.01 -17.16
N ALA A 22 7.08 2.57 -15.97
CA ALA A 22 7.98 2.06 -14.93
C ALA A 22 7.61 0.63 -14.52
N ILE A 23 6.33 0.35 -14.24
CA ILE A 23 5.85 -1.00 -13.93
C ILE A 23 6.09 -1.95 -15.11
N GLY A 24 5.75 -1.53 -16.34
CA GLY A 24 5.91 -2.35 -17.54
C GLY A 24 7.36 -2.64 -17.90
N SER A 25 8.26 -1.67 -17.67
CA SER A 25 9.70 -1.84 -17.96
C SER A 25 10.41 -2.78 -16.98
N GLY A 26 9.88 -2.95 -15.75
CA GLY A 26 10.45 -3.85 -14.74
C GLY A 26 10.28 -5.34 -15.08
N GLY A 27 9.31 -5.71 -15.92
CA GLY A 27 9.07 -7.12 -16.25
C GLY A 27 8.78 -7.98 -15.02
N ILE A 28 9.19 -9.25 -15.05
CA ILE A 28 8.91 -10.20 -13.96
C ILE A 28 9.87 -9.99 -12.77
N PHE A 29 11.16 -9.77 -13.03
CA PHE A 29 12.22 -9.72 -12.01
C PHE A 29 12.76 -8.32 -11.71
N GLY A 30 12.31 -7.30 -12.42
CA GLY A 30 12.77 -5.92 -12.26
C GLY A 30 14.07 -5.61 -13.00
N ASN A 31 14.38 -4.32 -13.09
CA ASN A 31 15.64 -3.82 -13.69
C ASN A 31 16.79 -3.73 -12.67
N GLY A 32 16.54 -4.10 -11.40
CA GLY A 32 17.50 -3.94 -10.31
C GLY A 32 17.54 -2.52 -9.74
N LEU A 33 18.07 -2.39 -8.51
CA LEU A 33 18.16 -1.10 -7.80
C LEU A 33 19.16 -0.12 -8.45
N PHE A 34 20.06 -0.60 -9.31
CA PHE A 34 21.14 0.18 -9.97
C PHE A 34 21.19 -0.07 -11.47
N GLY A 35 20.10 -0.52 -12.10
CA GLY A 35 20.07 -0.79 -13.53
C GLY A 35 20.12 0.50 -14.36
N ASP A 36 20.77 0.46 -15.54
CA ASP A 36 20.90 1.60 -16.48
C ASP A 36 19.55 2.10 -17.05
N ARG A 37 18.46 1.40 -16.81
CA ARG A 37 17.08 1.74 -17.23
C ARG A 37 16.22 2.22 -16.08
N TYR A 38 16.78 3.03 -15.20
CA TYR A 38 16.01 3.61 -14.10
C TYR A 38 15.11 4.73 -14.62
N TYR A 39 13.81 4.49 -14.63
CA TYR A 39 12.83 5.54 -14.90
C TYR A 39 12.58 6.34 -13.64
N SER A 40 12.99 7.61 -13.65
CA SER A 40 12.69 8.53 -12.56
C SER A 40 11.20 8.87 -12.57
N VAL A 41 10.44 8.25 -11.68
CA VAL A 41 9.02 8.58 -11.45
C VAL A 41 8.97 9.77 -10.49
N PRO A 42 8.41 10.92 -10.90
CA PRO A 42 8.22 12.05 -9.98
C PRO A 42 7.28 11.64 -8.83
N ASN A 43 7.61 12.08 -7.61
CA ASN A 43 6.87 11.70 -6.38
C ASN A 43 6.80 10.19 -6.08
N ALA A 44 7.72 9.39 -6.62
CA ALA A 44 7.78 7.95 -6.37
C ALA A 44 7.89 7.58 -4.88
N HIS A 45 8.42 8.49 -4.06
CA HIS A 45 8.63 8.26 -2.63
C HIS A 45 7.34 8.34 -1.79
N ASN A 46 6.28 8.95 -2.31
CA ASN A 46 5.02 9.12 -1.59
C ASN A 46 3.93 8.18 -2.14
N ASP A 47 3.23 8.59 -3.17
CA ASP A 47 1.99 7.94 -3.61
C ASP A 47 2.23 6.84 -4.65
N PHE A 48 3.35 6.90 -5.37
CA PHE A 48 3.70 5.98 -6.47
C PHE A 48 4.83 5.01 -6.13
N ILE A 49 5.01 4.72 -4.84
CA ILE A 49 6.05 3.78 -4.37
C ILE A 49 5.90 2.38 -4.98
N LEU A 50 4.66 1.95 -5.26
CA LEU A 50 4.39 0.67 -5.91
C LEU A 50 4.94 0.63 -7.34
N SER A 51 4.89 1.74 -8.08
CA SER A 51 5.48 1.84 -9.43
C SER A 51 7.00 1.77 -9.38
N TRP A 52 7.61 2.35 -8.35
CA TRP A 52 9.05 2.24 -8.12
C TRP A 52 9.47 0.81 -7.78
N ILE A 53 8.71 0.12 -6.92
CA ILE A 53 8.93 -1.30 -6.61
C ILE A 53 8.78 -2.15 -7.88
N GLY A 54 7.77 -1.87 -8.71
CA GLY A 54 7.55 -2.54 -9.98
C GLY A 54 8.70 -2.36 -10.96
N ASN A 55 9.33 -1.19 -11.01
CA ASN A 55 10.51 -0.95 -11.83
C ASN A 55 11.75 -1.67 -11.29
N SER A 56 12.02 -1.60 -10.00
CA SER A 56 13.25 -2.12 -9.37
C SER A 56 13.21 -3.62 -9.11
N ALA A 57 12.13 -4.15 -8.56
CA ALA A 57 11.96 -5.55 -8.16
C ALA A 57 10.97 -6.34 -9.04
N GLY A 58 10.38 -5.68 -10.03
CA GLY A 58 9.46 -6.29 -10.99
C GLY A 58 8.12 -6.70 -10.40
N PHE A 59 7.40 -7.52 -11.16
CA PHE A 59 6.11 -8.04 -10.77
C PHE A 59 6.18 -8.88 -9.48
N VAL A 60 7.26 -9.67 -9.33
CA VAL A 60 7.47 -10.50 -8.13
C VAL A 60 7.61 -9.63 -6.88
N GLY A 61 8.35 -8.52 -6.95
CA GLY A 61 8.49 -7.58 -5.84
C GLY A 61 7.15 -6.95 -5.43
N CYS A 62 6.33 -6.54 -6.40
CA CYS A 62 4.98 -6.04 -6.12
C CYS A 62 4.11 -7.10 -5.44
N CYS A 63 4.13 -8.35 -5.92
CA CYS A 63 3.37 -9.44 -5.31
C CYS A 63 3.81 -9.73 -3.88
N VAL A 64 5.11 -9.70 -3.58
CA VAL A 64 5.63 -9.90 -2.22
C VAL A 64 5.15 -8.79 -1.30
N VAL A 65 5.30 -7.53 -1.70
CA VAL A 65 4.87 -6.37 -0.89
C VAL A 65 3.37 -6.41 -0.63
N LEU A 66 2.57 -6.59 -1.67
CA LEU A 66 1.11 -6.68 -1.54
C LEU A 66 0.69 -7.90 -0.72
N GLY A 67 1.38 -9.04 -0.86
CA GLY A 67 1.15 -10.25 -0.09
C GLY A 67 1.39 -10.04 1.41
N VAL A 68 2.48 -9.35 1.79
CA VAL A 68 2.77 -8.99 3.19
C VAL A 68 1.70 -8.05 3.75
N LEU A 69 1.31 -7.02 3.00
CA LEU A 69 0.25 -6.10 3.42
C LEU A 69 -1.10 -6.81 3.56
N PHE A 70 -1.44 -7.69 2.64
CA PHE A 70 -2.65 -8.49 2.72
C PHE A 70 -2.65 -9.44 3.92
N ALA A 71 -1.51 -10.09 4.19
CA ALA A 71 -1.34 -10.95 5.37
C ALA A 71 -1.54 -10.17 6.68
N LEU A 72 -1.07 -8.92 6.73
CA LEU A 72 -1.27 -8.02 7.88
C LEU A 72 -2.76 -7.70 8.06
N VAL A 73 -3.49 -7.37 6.99
CA VAL A 73 -4.94 -7.12 7.04
C VAL A 73 -5.68 -8.37 7.53
N VAL A 74 -5.37 -9.54 6.98
CA VAL A 74 -5.98 -10.81 7.41
C VAL A 74 -5.70 -11.10 8.88
N LYS A 75 -4.48 -10.89 9.35
CA LYS A 75 -4.12 -11.02 10.77
C LYS A 75 -4.90 -10.05 11.66
N THR A 76 -5.09 -8.81 11.22
CA THR A 76 -5.89 -7.81 11.96
C THR A 76 -7.35 -8.26 12.11
N PHE A 77 -7.98 -8.72 11.04
CA PHE A 77 -9.34 -9.27 11.11
C PHE A 77 -9.41 -10.56 11.94
N ALA A 78 -8.44 -11.46 11.81
CA ALA A 78 -8.39 -12.68 12.61
C ALA A 78 -8.23 -12.39 14.11
N THR A 79 -7.48 -11.36 14.48
CA THR A 79 -7.36 -10.89 15.88
C THR A 79 -8.71 -10.39 16.39
N GLY A 80 -9.41 -9.56 15.62
CA GLY A 80 -10.74 -9.08 15.98
C GLY A 80 -11.80 -10.18 16.10
N ALA A 81 -11.77 -11.14 15.18
CA ALA A 81 -12.70 -12.28 15.20
C ALA A 81 -12.49 -13.24 16.40
N ARG A 82 -11.30 -13.25 16.98
CA ARG A 82 -10.97 -14.06 18.17
C ARG A 82 -11.12 -13.28 19.48
N SER A 83 -11.40 -11.99 19.42
CA SER A 83 -11.54 -11.16 20.60
C SER A 83 -12.86 -11.50 21.34
N GLU A 84 -12.78 -11.77 22.62
CA GLU A 84 -13.93 -11.95 23.51
C GLU A 84 -14.64 -10.62 23.80
N ASP A 85 -13.88 -9.52 23.72
CA ASP A 85 -14.41 -8.18 23.92
C ASP A 85 -14.92 -7.58 22.59
N LEU A 86 -16.18 -7.14 22.59
CA LEU A 86 -16.82 -6.47 21.45
C LEU A 86 -16.07 -5.21 21.02
N LEU A 87 -15.54 -4.44 21.98
CA LEU A 87 -14.78 -3.23 21.68
C LEU A 87 -13.51 -3.57 20.90
N GLY A 88 -12.76 -4.58 21.33
CA GLY A 88 -11.55 -5.06 20.66
C GLY A 88 -11.85 -5.55 19.24
N SER A 89 -12.98 -6.27 19.06
CA SER A 89 -13.42 -6.73 17.75
C SER A 89 -13.72 -5.57 16.79
N TYR A 90 -14.46 -4.55 17.24
CA TYR A 90 -14.78 -3.37 16.43
C TYR A 90 -13.54 -2.53 16.09
N ILE A 91 -12.60 -2.37 17.02
CA ILE A 91 -11.32 -1.67 16.77
C ILE A 91 -10.55 -2.38 15.65
N CYS A 92 -10.38 -3.71 15.76
CA CYS A 92 -9.68 -4.48 14.75
C CYS A 92 -10.40 -4.46 13.38
N ALA A 93 -11.74 -4.52 13.37
CA ALA A 93 -12.51 -4.42 12.14
C ALA A 93 -12.35 -3.05 11.47
N GLY A 94 -12.41 -1.97 12.24
CA GLY A 94 -12.19 -0.61 11.73
C GLY A 94 -10.79 -0.39 11.16
N ILE A 95 -9.76 -0.80 11.89
CA ILE A 95 -8.36 -0.69 11.45
C ILE A 95 -8.10 -1.57 10.22
N GLY A 96 -8.57 -2.83 10.23
CA GLY A 96 -8.43 -3.75 9.10
C GLY A 96 -9.12 -3.23 7.84
N GLY A 97 -10.35 -2.68 7.99
CA GLY A 97 -11.09 -2.06 6.89
C GLY A 97 -10.39 -0.82 6.33
N ALA A 98 -9.87 0.05 7.19
CA ALA A 98 -9.12 1.23 6.78
C ALA A 98 -7.84 0.86 6.02
N LEU A 99 -7.06 -0.11 6.52
CA LEU A 99 -5.86 -0.62 5.84
C LEU A 99 -6.18 -1.23 4.47
N MET A 100 -7.23 -2.05 4.40
CA MET A 100 -7.67 -2.66 3.13
C MET A 100 -8.09 -1.59 2.12
N ALA A 101 -8.89 -0.60 2.53
CA ALA A 101 -9.31 0.50 1.67
C ALA A 101 -8.09 1.32 1.16
N GLN A 102 -7.15 1.64 2.04
CA GLN A 102 -5.94 2.38 1.70
C GLN A 102 -5.08 1.63 0.67
N ILE A 103 -4.87 0.31 0.85
CA ILE A 103 -4.14 -0.54 -0.10
C ILE A 103 -4.88 -0.58 -1.45
N ALA A 104 -6.19 -0.83 -1.44
CA ALA A 104 -7.00 -0.93 -2.66
C ALA A 104 -6.99 0.38 -3.47
N VAL A 105 -7.13 1.53 -2.80
CA VAL A 105 -7.08 2.84 -3.44
C VAL A 105 -5.69 3.12 -4.01
N ASN A 106 -4.61 2.87 -3.26
CA ASN A 106 -3.25 3.09 -3.75
C ASN A 106 -2.93 2.20 -4.96
N VAL A 107 -3.25 0.91 -4.91
CA VAL A 107 -3.09 -0.01 -6.06
C VAL A 107 -3.92 0.46 -7.25
N GLY A 108 -5.19 0.84 -7.02
CA GLY A 108 -6.08 1.34 -8.06
C GLY A 108 -5.59 2.61 -8.75
N MET A 109 -4.96 3.53 -8.01
CA MET A 109 -4.31 4.72 -8.56
C MET A 109 -3.10 4.35 -9.43
N ASN A 110 -2.23 3.47 -8.94
CA ASN A 110 -1.04 3.02 -9.68
C ASN A 110 -1.40 2.27 -10.98
N LEU A 111 -2.51 1.53 -10.99
CA LEU A 111 -3.03 0.81 -12.16
C LEU A 111 -3.96 1.65 -13.05
N ARG A 112 -4.14 2.95 -12.76
CA ARG A 112 -5.02 3.85 -13.51
C ARG A 112 -6.51 3.45 -13.51
N VAL A 113 -6.93 2.65 -12.55
CA VAL A 113 -8.34 2.30 -12.35
C VAL A 113 -9.06 3.41 -11.58
N LEU A 114 -8.36 4.06 -10.65
CA LEU A 114 -8.84 5.17 -9.84
C LEU A 114 -8.11 6.47 -10.19
N PRO A 115 -8.75 7.65 -9.98
CA PRO A 115 -8.07 8.94 -10.10
C PRO A 115 -6.99 9.08 -9.03
N VAL A 116 -5.97 9.90 -9.31
CA VAL A 116 -4.91 10.21 -8.33
C VAL A 116 -5.49 11.08 -7.21
N ILE A 117 -5.50 10.54 -5.99
CA ILE A 117 -6.05 11.18 -4.79
C ILE A 117 -4.95 11.45 -3.76
N GLY A 118 -3.72 10.96 -3.99
CA GLY A 118 -2.60 11.15 -3.06
C GLY A 118 -2.67 10.24 -1.83
N VAL A 119 -3.21 9.04 -1.94
CA VAL A 119 -3.25 8.06 -0.84
C VAL A 119 -1.97 7.24 -0.84
N THR A 120 -1.25 7.31 0.28
CA THR A 120 0.03 6.63 0.49
C THR A 120 -0.14 5.12 0.71
N LEU A 121 0.84 4.31 0.28
CA LEU A 121 0.87 2.87 0.60
C LEU A 121 1.28 2.66 2.07
N PRO A 122 0.53 1.88 2.88
CA PRO A 122 0.88 1.65 4.28
C PRO A 122 2.30 1.12 4.45
N PHE A 123 3.05 1.66 5.40
CA PHE A 123 4.44 1.32 5.79
C PHE A 123 5.52 1.57 4.74
N TYR A 124 5.19 1.74 3.47
CA TYR A 124 6.17 1.90 2.38
C TYR A 124 6.35 3.35 1.95
N SER A 125 5.34 4.20 2.15
CA SER A 125 5.43 5.61 1.76
C SER A 125 6.07 6.48 2.82
N ALA A 126 6.82 7.50 2.38
CA ALA A 126 7.57 8.43 3.23
C ALA A 126 6.69 9.55 3.83
N GLY A 127 5.52 9.22 4.37
CA GLY A 127 4.63 10.18 5.05
C GLY A 127 4.79 10.12 6.56
N GLY A 128 5.47 11.08 7.20
CA GLY A 128 5.74 11.05 8.64
C GLY A 128 4.49 10.89 9.51
N SER A 129 3.43 11.63 9.24
CA SER A 129 2.15 11.55 9.97
C SER A 129 1.41 10.24 9.69
N SER A 130 1.43 9.75 8.45
CA SER A 130 0.81 8.48 8.06
C SER A 130 1.46 7.30 8.75
N VAL A 131 2.78 7.29 8.82
CA VAL A 131 3.58 6.25 9.48
C VAL A 131 3.28 6.22 10.98
N LEU A 132 3.25 7.39 11.64
CA LEU A 132 2.92 7.49 13.07
C LEU A 132 1.53 6.93 13.37
N MET A 133 0.53 7.31 12.56
CA MET A 133 -0.84 6.82 12.70
C MET A 133 -0.92 5.30 12.53
N LEU A 134 -0.20 4.75 11.55
CA LEU A 134 -0.13 3.31 11.31
C LEU A 134 0.47 2.55 12.51
N TYR A 135 1.55 3.07 13.11
CA TYR A 135 2.12 2.46 14.31
C TYR A 135 1.18 2.50 15.51
N ILE A 136 0.41 3.58 15.67
CA ILE A 136 -0.64 3.64 16.70
C ILE A 136 -1.71 2.57 16.44
N CYS A 137 -2.18 2.45 15.19
CA CYS A 137 -3.17 1.43 14.81
C CYS A 137 -2.66 0.01 15.07
N VAL A 138 -1.42 -0.29 14.69
CA VAL A 138 -0.80 -1.60 14.97
C VAL A 138 -0.65 -1.84 16.46
N GLY A 139 -0.28 -0.81 17.23
CA GLY A 139 -0.20 -0.88 18.70
C GLY A 139 -1.55 -1.24 19.33
N LEU A 140 -2.65 -0.65 18.85
CA LEU A 140 -4.00 -0.99 19.31
C LEU A 140 -4.37 -2.44 18.98
N VAL A 141 -4.10 -2.91 17.76
CA VAL A 141 -4.33 -4.31 17.36
C VAL A 141 -3.53 -5.28 18.21
N LEU A 142 -2.26 -4.97 18.49
CA LEU A 142 -1.41 -5.77 19.38
C LEU A 142 -1.91 -5.78 20.82
N SER A 143 -2.42 -4.66 21.31
CA SER A 143 -3.04 -4.59 22.66
C SER A 143 -4.25 -5.51 22.76
N VAL A 144 -5.13 -5.51 21.77
CA VAL A 144 -6.28 -6.42 21.70
C VAL A 144 -5.80 -7.89 21.65
N TYR A 145 -4.79 -8.19 20.83
CA TYR A 145 -4.22 -9.53 20.71
C TYR A 145 -3.67 -10.03 22.04
N MET A 146 -2.90 -9.20 22.76
CA MET A 146 -2.30 -9.56 24.04
C MET A 146 -3.34 -9.75 25.16
N HIS A 147 -4.40 -8.95 25.15
CA HIS A 147 -5.47 -9.07 26.14
C HIS A 147 -6.23 -10.39 25.97
N ASN A 148 -6.48 -10.77 24.74
CA ASN A 148 -7.16 -12.02 24.41
C ASN A 148 -6.32 -13.27 24.75
N THR A 149 -4.99 -13.16 24.68
CA THR A 149 -4.08 -14.29 25.00
C THR A 149 -3.97 -14.53 26.50
N LYS A 150 -4.15 -13.50 27.33
CA LYS A 150 -4.11 -13.65 28.80
C LYS A 150 -5.33 -14.39 29.36
N SER A 151 -6.46 -14.31 28.69
CA SER A 151 -7.69 -15.05 29.06
C SER A 151 -7.58 -16.57 28.88
N LEU A 152 -6.60 -17.06 28.10
CA LEU A 152 -6.36 -18.50 27.90
C LEU A 152 -5.52 -19.16 29.00
N PHE A 153 -4.96 -18.37 29.94
CA PHE A 153 -4.10 -18.85 31.01
C PHE A 153 -4.54 -18.39 32.41
N GLY A 154 -5.73 -17.80 32.52
CA GLY A 154 -6.33 -17.34 33.78
C GLY A 154 -7.49 -18.22 34.23
#